data_8257464755a61298f9cf58697ebd2d7d
#
_entry.id   8257464755a61298f9cf58697ebd2d7d
#
_cell.length_a   1.000
_cell.length_b   1.000
_cell.length_c   1.000
_cell.angle_alpha   90.00
_cell.angle_beta   90.00
_cell.angle_gamma   90.00
#
_symmetry.space_group_name_H-M   'P 1'
#
loop_
_entity.id
_entity.type
_entity.pdbx_description
1 polymer ?
#
loop_
_entity_poly.entity_id
_entity_poly.type
_entity_poly.pdbx_seq_one_letter_code
_entity_poly.pdbx_strand_id
1 'polypeptide(L)'
;PHEVHLSQAAAAVGQSALVRAYEEHLSPHGVTTAQILLSHADVRARDRYLNARSTLSTLLAMNVLPIVNENDTVVTDEIRLGDNDTLAALVANLVDADALLILTDQDGLMDSDPRQSADAALIQTSDVHDSSLDAIAGAGSALGRGGMATKLSAARLAARSGTATVIANGRQPDAITQVAEGGLLGTFLQTQRQPQSARKQWLASLLHAQGSLMLDDGAVKGVSDQGRSLLPIGVVSVAGDFQRGDLVSCLDSAGRERARGLVNYSSEEAKALAGKASADIESVLGYRGEEELIHRDNLVGS
;
A
#
# COMPACT_ATOMS: atom_id res chain seq x y z
N PRO A 1 18.70 8.77 -23.46
CA PRO A 1 18.58 7.91 -24.62
C PRO A 1 17.10 7.84 -25.00
N HIS A 2 16.81 7.95 -26.31
CA HIS A 2 15.42 7.90 -26.81
C HIS A 2 14.93 6.45 -26.97
N GLU A 3 15.77 5.47 -26.67
CA GLU A 3 15.47 4.06 -26.82
C GLU A 3 15.15 3.44 -25.43
N VAL A 4 13.95 2.92 -25.28
CA VAL A 4 13.43 2.38 -24.01
C VAL A 4 14.36 1.32 -23.42
N HIS A 5 14.84 0.38 -24.23
CA HIS A 5 15.71 -0.70 -23.78
C HIS A 5 17.07 -0.23 -23.25
N LEU A 6 17.61 0.90 -23.73
CA LEU A 6 18.84 1.48 -23.19
C LEU A 6 18.60 2.09 -21.80
N SER A 7 17.46 2.76 -21.61
CA SER A 7 17.05 3.27 -20.30
C SER A 7 16.82 2.13 -19.30
N GLN A 8 16.15 1.06 -19.73
CA GLN A 8 15.92 -0.13 -18.91
C GLN A 8 17.23 -0.81 -18.51
N ALA A 9 18.18 -0.97 -19.44
CA ALA A 9 19.50 -1.53 -19.15
C ALA A 9 20.29 -0.65 -18.18
N ALA A 10 20.26 0.67 -18.35
CA ALA A 10 20.90 1.61 -17.44
C ALA A 10 20.29 1.56 -16.04
N ALA A 11 18.96 1.49 -15.94
CA ALA A 11 18.24 1.32 -14.66
C ALA A 11 18.63 0.02 -13.96
N ALA A 12 18.73 -1.09 -14.70
CA ALA A 12 19.16 -2.37 -14.14
C ALA A 12 20.56 -2.31 -13.51
N VAL A 13 21.50 -1.63 -14.18
CA VAL A 13 22.86 -1.43 -13.63
C VAL A 13 22.82 -0.50 -12.41
N GLY A 14 22.07 0.61 -12.50
CA GLY A 14 21.96 1.60 -11.42
C GLY A 14 21.28 1.04 -10.17
N GLN A 15 20.33 0.11 -10.33
CA GLN A 15 19.62 -0.52 -9.23
C GLN A 15 20.56 -1.25 -8.26
N SER A 16 21.57 -1.96 -8.77
CA SER A 16 22.56 -2.64 -7.93
C SER A 16 23.40 -1.67 -7.10
N ALA A 17 23.74 -0.51 -7.66
CA ALA A 17 24.47 0.53 -6.94
C ALA A 17 23.62 1.19 -5.85
N LEU A 18 22.31 1.40 -6.13
CA LEU A 18 21.37 1.95 -5.16
C LEU A 18 21.24 1.06 -3.93
N VAL A 19 21.01 -0.24 -4.11
CA VAL A 19 20.88 -1.19 -2.99
C VAL A 19 22.16 -1.25 -2.16
N ARG A 20 23.32 -1.31 -2.82
CA ARG A 20 24.60 -1.31 -2.12
C ARG A 20 24.79 -0.06 -1.27
N ALA A 21 24.40 1.11 -1.75
CA ALA A 21 24.50 2.35 -0.99
C ALA A 21 23.67 2.28 0.31
N TYR A 22 22.47 1.72 0.27
CA TYR A 22 21.67 1.50 1.48
C TYR A 22 22.33 0.48 2.42
N GLU A 23 22.82 -0.65 1.89
CA GLU A 23 23.51 -1.68 2.69
C GLU A 23 24.74 -1.12 3.40
N GLU A 24 25.58 -0.37 2.69
CA GLU A 24 26.79 0.24 3.25
C GLU A 24 26.50 1.21 4.40
N HIS A 25 25.40 1.96 4.33
CA HIS A 25 25.02 2.93 5.36
C HIS A 25 24.27 2.29 6.53
N LEU A 26 23.48 1.26 6.31
CA LEU A 26 22.58 0.68 7.33
C LEU A 26 23.20 -0.52 8.05
N SER A 27 24.05 -1.31 7.38
CA SER A 27 24.72 -2.47 7.97
C SER A 27 25.55 -2.14 9.24
N PRO A 28 26.28 -1.00 9.34
CA PRO A 28 26.97 -0.62 10.58
C PRO A 28 26.04 -0.43 11.78
N HIS A 29 24.76 -0.18 11.53
CA HIS A 29 23.72 -0.03 12.56
C HIS A 29 22.97 -1.33 12.83
N GLY A 30 23.38 -2.46 12.25
CA GLY A 30 22.73 -3.76 12.40
C GLY A 30 21.39 -3.88 11.67
N VAL A 31 21.10 -2.98 10.72
CA VAL A 31 19.88 -3.02 9.92
C VAL A 31 20.10 -3.83 8.66
N THR A 32 19.36 -4.93 8.52
CA THR A 32 19.32 -5.75 7.30
C THR A 32 18.36 -5.13 6.31
N THR A 33 18.76 -5.06 5.03
CA THR A 33 17.91 -4.54 3.95
C THR A 33 17.46 -5.65 3.01
N ALA A 34 16.31 -5.44 2.34
CA ALA A 34 15.83 -6.32 1.28
C ALA A 34 15.39 -5.48 0.08
N GLN A 35 15.84 -5.86 -1.11
CA GLN A 35 15.40 -5.20 -2.35
C GLN A 35 14.02 -5.71 -2.77
N ILE A 36 13.11 -4.79 -3.04
CA ILE A 36 11.78 -5.06 -3.59
C ILE A 36 11.58 -4.20 -4.84
N LEU A 37 11.30 -4.84 -5.97
CA LEU A 37 10.99 -4.14 -7.21
C LEU A 37 9.51 -4.36 -7.54
N LEU A 38 8.76 -3.27 -7.70
CA LEU A 38 7.34 -3.29 -8.02
C LEU A 38 7.07 -2.54 -9.30
N SER A 39 6.14 -3.04 -10.10
CA SER A 39 5.56 -2.31 -11.22
C SER A 39 4.15 -1.82 -10.87
N HIS A 40 3.63 -0.90 -11.67
CA HIS A 40 2.25 -0.44 -11.53
C HIS A 40 1.23 -1.59 -11.66
N ALA A 41 1.53 -2.59 -12.50
CA ALA A 41 0.70 -3.77 -12.66
C ALA A 41 0.67 -4.63 -11.38
N ASP A 42 1.79 -4.70 -10.63
CA ASP A 42 1.88 -5.51 -9.41
C ASP A 42 1.03 -4.94 -8.28
N VAL A 43 0.80 -3.63 -8.27
CA VAL A 43 -0.03 -2.97 -7.25
C VAL A 43 -1.51 -2.93 -7.64
N ARG A 44 -1.83 -3.01 -8.95
CA ARG A 44 -3.21 -3.01 -9.44
C ARG A 44 -3.84 -4.40 -9.53
N ALA A 45 -3.04 -5.41 -9.86
CA ALA A 45 -3.50 -6.80 -9.91
C ALA A 45 -3.65 -7.32 -8.47
N ARG A 46 -4.86 -7.77 -8.12
CA ARG A 46 -5.24 -8.12 -6.74
C ARG A 46 -4.39 -9.24 -6.14
N ASP A 47 -4.10 -10.28 -6.92
CA ASP A 47 -3.24 -11.40 -6.55
C ASP A 47 -1.82 -10.93 -6.22
N ARG A 48 -1.25 -10.07 -7.09
CA ARG A 48 0.08 -9.49 -6.90
C ARG A 48 0.12 -8.51 -5.74
N TYR A 49 -0.95 -7.72 -5.57
CA TYR A 49 -1.13 -6.83 -4.42
C TYR A 49 -1.03 -7.61 -3.11
N LEU A 50 -1.77 -8.72 -2.95
CA LEU A 50 -1.71 -9.54 -1.75
C LEU A 50 -0.33 -10.16 -1.53
N ASN A 51 0.32 -10.64 -2.59
CA ASN A 51 1.67 -11.19 -2.50
C ASN A 51 2.70 -10.14 -2.07
N ALA A 52 2.68 -8.96 -2.69
CA ALA A 52 3.55 -7.85 -2.32
C ALA A 52 3.33 -7.42 -0.86
N ARG A 53 2.06 -7.34 -0.43
CA ARG A 53 1.71 -7.03 0.96
C ARG A 53 2.25 -8.07 1.94
N SER A 54 1.97 -9.36 1.71
CA SER A 54 2.45 -10.45 2.58
C SER A 54 3.98 -10.43 2.69
N THR A 55 4.68 -10.25 1.57
CA THR A 55 6.13 -10.18 1.54
C THR A 55 6.66 -8.98 2.35
N LEU A 56 6.12 -7.78 2.12
CA LEU A 56 6.53 -6.57 2.84
C LEU A 56 6.25 -6.69 4.34
N SER A 57 5.06 -7.16 4.72
CA SER A 57 4.69 -7.36 6.12
C SER A 57 5.59 -8.39 6.81
N THR A 58 5.95 -9.47 6.12
CA THR A 58 6.87 -10.48 6.64
C THR A 58 8.28 -9.91 6.87
N LEU A 59 8.80 -9.14 5.90
CA LEU A 59 10.11 -8.49 6.06
C LEU A 59 10.12 -7.54 7.26
N LEU A 60 9.09 -6.72 7.42
CA LEU A 60 8.96 -5.81 8.55
C LEU A 60 8.86 -6.57 9.88
N ALA A 61 8.10 -7.67 9.94
CA ALA A 61 8.01 -8.53 11.13
C ALA A 61 9.34 -9.19 11.49
N MET A 62 10.21 -9.42 10.50
CA MET A 62 11.58 -9.92 10.69
C MET A 62 12.61 -8.82 11.02
N ASN A 63 12.17 -7.57 11.20
CA ASN A 63 13.04 -6.37 11.33
C ASN A 63 13.98 -6.18 10.14
N VAL A 64 13.56 -6.56 8.95
CA VAL A 64 14.27 -6.31 7.69
C VAL A 64 13.66 -5.07 7.03
N LEU A 65 14.48 -4.11 6.63
CA LEU A 65 14.04 -2.88 5.98
C LEU A 65 13.88 -3.11 4.46
N PRO A 66 12.64 -3.05 3.92
CA PRO A 66 12.44 -3.15 2.48
C PRO A 66 12.89 -1.85 1.78
N ILE A 67 13.78 -1.97 0.81
CA ILE A 67 14.16 -0.90 -0.12
C ILE A 67 13.37 -1.12 -1.41
N VAL A 68 12.32 -0.32 -1.58
CA VAL A 68 11.38 -0.47 -2.69
C VAL A 68 11.73 0.50 -3.81
N ASN A 69 11.71 0.04 -5.05
CA ASN A 69 11.86 0.87 -6.24
C ASN A 69 10.97 0.35 -7.38
N GLU A 70 10.80 1.14 -8.43
CA GLU A 70 10.11 0.69 -9.64
C GLU A 70 10.94 -0.38 -10.37
N ASN A 71 10.25 -1.40 -10.92
CA ASN A 71 10.88 -2.40 -11.79
C ASN A 71 11.00 -1.87 -13.21
N ASP A 72 11.89 -0.91 -13.41
CA ASP A 72 12.13 -0.24 -14.68
C ASP A 72 12.51 -1.20 -15.82
N THR A 73 12.96 -2.41 -15.52
CA THR A 73 13.40 -3.38 -16.54
C THR A 73 12.25 -3.97 -17.34
N VAL A 74 11.03 -3.97 -16.81
CA VAL A 74 9.84 -4.55 -17.44
C VAL A 74 8.75 -3.52 -17.75
N VAL A 75 8.95 -2.27 -17.35
CA VAL A 75 7.97 -1.19 -17.54
C VAL A 75 8.12 -0.60 -18.93
N THR A 76 7.01 -0.48 -19.67
CA THR A 76 6.94 0.25 -20.94
C THR A 76 6.57 1.71 -20.70
N ASP A 77 6.86 2.60 -21.68
CA ASP A 77 6.59 4.05 -21.59
C ASP A 77 5.10 4.36 -21.31
N GLU A 78 4.20 3.46 -21.65
CA GLU A 78 2.75 3.58 -21.46
C GLU A 78 2.30 3.26 -20.01
N ILE A 79 3.14 2.61 -19.21
CA ILE A 79 2.78 2.05 -17.89
C ILE A 79 3.74 2.55 -16.78
N ARG A 80 4.42 3.65 -16.98
CA ARG A 80 5.28 4.23 -15.93
C ARG A 80 4.42 4.70 -14.76
N LEU A 81 4.80 4.33 -13.54
CA LEU A 81 4.23 4.89 -12.29
C LEU A 81 4.35 6.43 -12.26
N GLY A 82 5.22 6.97 -13.08
CA GLY A 82 5.39 8.41 -13.26
C GLY A 82 6.38 9.02 -12.28
N ASP A 83 6.38 8.58 -11.03
CA ASP A 83 7.33 9.00 -10.01
C ASP A 83 7.34 8.08 -8.78
N ASN A 84 8.43 8.12 -8.02
CA ASN A 84 8.57 7.39 -6.77
C ASN A 84 7.63 7.90 -5.65
N ASP A 85 7.07 9.10 -5.76
CA ASP A 85 6.10 9.62 -4.80
C ASP A 85 4.80 8.79 -4.86
N THR A 86 4.32 8.49 -6.08
CA THR A 86 3.14 7.63 -6.28
C THR A 86 3.42 6.20 -5.80
N LEU A 87 4.60 5.63 -6.11
CA LEU A 87 4.99 4.31 -5.63
C LEU A 87 5.03 4.26 -4.10
N ALA A 88 5.63 5.29 -3.47
CA ALA A 88 5.70 5.38 -2.00
C ALA A 88 4.31 5.43 -1.36
N ALA A 89 3.36 6.17 -1.94
CA ALA A 89 1.98 6.21 -1.47
C ALA A 89 1.26 4.85 -1.60
N LEU A 90 1.51 4.12 -2.70
CA LEU A 90 0.98 2.77 -2.89
C LEU A 90 1.58 1.78 -1.89
N VAL A 91 2.89 1.86 -1.64
CA VAL A 91 3.57 1.04 -0.62
C VAL A 91 3.06 1.37 0.78
N ALA A 92 2.86 2.65 1.12
CA ALA A 92 2.28 3.06 2.38
C ALA A 92 0.91 2.41 2.61
N ASN A 93 0.07 2.34 1.55
CA ASN A 93 -1.21 1.65 1.59
C ASN A 93 -1.07 0.12 1.71
N LEU A 94 -0.03 -0.48 1.10
CA LEU A 94 0.25 -1.91 1.19
C LEU A 94 0.59 -2.35 2.61
N VAL A 95 1.38 -1.55 3.32
CA VAL A 95 1.88 -1.88 4.68
C VAL A 95 1.06 -1.24 5.81
N ASP A 96 -0.05 -0.56 5.48
CA ASP A 96 -0.88 0.20 6.42
C ASP A 96 -0.04 1.20 7.25
N ALA A 97 0.81 1.96 6.58
CA ALA A 97 1.69 2.92 7.23
C ALA A 97 0.90 4.04 7.94
N ASP A 98 1.32 4.43 9.13
CA ASP A 98 0.75 5.56 9.86
C ASP A 98 1.11 6.90 9.20
N ALA A 99 2.32 6.98 8.64
CA ALA A 99 2.84 8.20 8.01
C ALA A 99 3.66 7.87 6.75
N LEU A 100 3.60 8.78 5.78
CA LEU A 100 4.45 8.84 4.60
C LEU A 100 5.32 10.10 4.69
N LEU A 101 6.65 9.94 4.69
CA LEU A 101 7.58 11.05 4.60
C LEU A 101 8.14 11.16 3.18
N ILE A 102 7.82 12.24 2.48
CA ILE A 102 8.35 12.56 1.16
C ILE A 102 9.52 13.54 1.33
N LEU A 103 10.73 13.07 1.05
CA LEU A 103 11.92 13.90 1.05
C LEU A 103 12.13 14.51 -0.34
N THR A 104 12.33 15.84 -0.35
CA THR A 104 12.49 16.64 -1.56
C THR A 104 13.62 17.65 -1.38
N ASP A 105 13.90 18.43 -2.41
CA ASP A 105 14.83 19.58 -2.35
C ASP A 105 14.16 20.89 -1.91
N GLN A 106 12.85 20.86 -1.65
CA GLN A 106 12.05 21.98 -1.16
C GLN A 106 11.79 21.84 0.34
N ASP A 107 11.66 22.95 1.05
CA ASP A 107 11.39 22.94 2.50
C ASP A 107 9.99 22.44 2.86
N GLY A 108 9.10 22.36 1.89
CA GLY A 108 7.73 21.90 2.02
C GLY A 108 6.82 22.59 1.01
N LEU A 109 5.53 22.62 1.29
CA LEU A 109 4.55 23.33 0.48
C LEU A 109 4.50 24.81 0.91
N MET A 110 4.74 25.70 -0.04
CA MET A 110 4.66 27.15 0.17
C MET A 110 3.27 27.67 -0.21
N ASP A 111 2.82 28.76 0.42
CA ASP A 111 1.54 29.41 0.11
C ASP A 111 1.52 30.12 -1.27
N SER A 112 2.68 30.36 -1.82
CA SER A 112 2.90 30.95 -3.14
C SER A 112 4.19 30.41 -3.78
N ASP A 113 4.40 30.61 -5.08
CA ASP A 113 5.63 30.19 -5.75
C ASP A 113 6.82 31.03 -5.28
N PRO A 114 7.81 30.45 -4.55
CA PRO A 114 8.95 31.20 -4.01
C PRO A 114 9.85 31.81 -5.10
N ARG A 115 9.71 31.38 -6.36
CA ARG A 115 10.40 31.98 -7.52
C ARG A 115 9.74 33.27 -7.98
N GLN A 116 8.48 33.49 -7.63
CA GLN A 116 7.67 34.65 -8.03
C GLN A 116 7.40 35.59 -6.83
N SER A 117 7.40 35.10 -5.61
CA SER A 117 7.15 35.85 -4.39
C SER A 117 8.26 35.60 -3.38
N ALA A 118 8.98 36.66 -3.02
CA ALA A 118 10.00 36.62 -1.97
C ALA A 118 9.41 36.40 -0.55
N ASP A 119 8.12 36.66 -0.38
CA ASP A 119 7.38 36.54 0.88
C ASP A 119 6.64 35.20 1.01
N ALA A 120 6.95 34.23 0.13
CA ALA A 120 6.35 32.90 0.20
C ALA A 120 6.60 32.25 1.57
N ALA A 121 5.52 31.88 2.27
CA ALA A 121 5.58 31.28 3.59
C ALA A 121 5.32 29.77 3.54
N LEU A 122 6.03 29.03 4.39
CA LEU A 122 5.84 27.59 4.50
C LEU A 122 4.48 27.27 5.16
N ILE A 123 3.68 26.44 4.53
CA ILE A 123 2.47 25.85 5.10
C ILE A 123 2.89 24.71 6.02
N GLN A 124 2.85 24.94 7.33
CA GLN A 124 3.29 23.93 8.31
C GLN A 124 2.31 22.75 8.41
N THR A 125 1.00 23.03 8.34
CA THR A 125 -0.05 22.00 8.47
C THR A 125 -1.25 22.35 7.62
N SER A 126 -1.82 21.36 6.92
CA SER A 126 -3.07 21.49 6.18
C SER A 126 -3.83 20.18 6.13
N ASP A 127 -5.14 20.23 5.84
CA ASP A 127 -5.89 19.04 5.42
C ASP A 127 -5.46 18.66 3.99
N VAL A 128 -5.14 17.40 3.77
CA VAL A 128 -4.70 16.89 2.46
C VAL A 128 -5.74 17.10 1.35
N HIS A 129 -7.02 17.21 1.71
CA HIS A 129 -8.15 17.42 0.80
C HIS A 129 -8.51 18.91 0.63
N ASP A 130 -7.78 19.83 1.24
CA ASP A 130 -8.00 21.25 1.01
C ASP A 130 -7.77 21.57 -0.49
N SER A 131 -8.82 22.10 -1.13
CA SER A 131 -8.78 22.43 -2.55
C SER A 131 -7.88 23.64 -2.88
N SER A 132 -7.58 24.49 -1.90
CA SER A 132 -6.66 25.62 -2.09
C SER A 132 -5.25 25.15 -2.44
N LEU A 133 -4.85 23.95 -1.99
CA LEU A 133 -3.55 23.36 -2.27
C LEU A 133 -3.32 23.07 -3.76
N ASP A 134 -4.39 22.83 -4.55
CA ASP A 134 -4.28 22.57 -5.99
C ASP A 134 -3.79 23.79 -6.76
N ALA A 135 -4.28 24.98 -6.40
CA ALA A 135 -3.87 26.22 -7.02
C ALA A 135 -2.39 26.52 -6.73
N ILE A 136 -1.96 26.24 -5.50
CA ILE A 136 -0.58 26.44 -5.04
C ILE A 136 0.38 25.45 -5.70
N ALA A 137 0.04 24.17 -5.71
CA ALA A 137 0.85 23.11 -6.29
C ALA A 137 0.95 23.20 -7.82
N GLY A 138 -0.09 23.70 -8.51
CA GLY A 138 -0.15 23.84 -9.96
C GLY A 138 0.66 25.02 -10.50
N ALA A 139 0.82 26.09 -9.73
CA ALA A 139 1.51 27.31 -10.17
C ALA A 139 3.04 27.12 -10.44
N GLY A 140 3.63 26.05 -9.94
CA GLY A 140 5.08 25.78 -10.02
C GLY A 140 5.54 24.86 -11.16
N SER A 141 4.65 24.19 -11.90
CA SER A 141 5.05 23.03 -12.74
C SER A 141 4.94 23.26 -14.24
N ALA A 142 5.68 24.21 -14.79
CA ALA A 142 5.79 24.31 -16.25
C ALA A 142 6.74 23.26 -16.89
N LEU A 143 7.62 22.57 -16.13
CA LEU A 143 8.67 21.71 -16.72
C LEU A 143 9.22 20.59 -15.82
N GLY A 144 8.42 19.82 -15.05
CA GLY A 144 9.04 18.78 -14.23
C GLY A 144 8.14 17.57 -13.95
N ARG A 145 8.59 16.37 -14.36
CA ARG A 145 8.16 15.11 -13.75
C ARG A 145 8.62 15.14 -12.28
N GLY A 146 7.73 15.12 -11.30
CA GLY A 146 8.08 15.13 -9.87
C GLY A 146 7.93 16.48 -9.15
N GLY A 147 7.04 17.37 -9.60
CA GLY A 147 6.76 18.65 -8.95
C GLY A 147 5.89 18.52 -7.68
N MET A 148 5.58 19.65 -7.02
CA MET A 148 4.73 19.66 -5.82
C MET A 148 3.36 19.05 -6.06
N ALA A 149 2.80 19.19 -7.27
CA ALA A 149 1.53 18.58 -7.67
C ALA A 149 1.56 17.04 -7.60
N THR A 150 2.68 16.39 -7.97
CA THR A 150 2.81 14.92 -7.84
C THR A 150 2.88 14.51 -6.38
N LYS A 151 3.58 15.26 -5.52
CA LYS A 151 3.67 15.01 -4.09
C LYS A 151 2.31 15.16 -3.39
N LEU A 152 1.55 16.18 -3.76
CA LEU A 152 0.18 16.36 -3.26
C LEU A 152 -0.74 15.22 -3.72
N SER A 153 -0.60 14.78 -4.97
CA SER A 153 -1.36 13.62 -5.50
C SER A 153 -1.00 12.34 -4.76
N ALA A 154 0.28 12.11 -4.48
CA ALA A 154 0.76 10.98 -3.69
C ALA A 154 0.24 11.04 -2.24
N ALA A 155 0.26 12.21 -1.60
CA ALA A 155 -0.29 12.42 -0.26
C ALA A 155 -1.80 12.09 -0.21
N ARG A 156 -2.57 12.54 -1.22
CA ARG A 156 -4.00 12.20 -1.33
C ARG A 156 -4.23 10.71 -1.55
N LEU A 157 -3.34 10.05 -2.31
CA LEU A 157 -3.40 8.61 -2.50
C LEU A 157 -3.12 7.86 -1.19
N ALA A 158 -2.10 8.25 -0.42
CA ALA A 158 -1.79 7.69 0.90
C ALA A 158 -2.94 7.92 1.89
N ALA A 159 -3.55 9.09 1.88
CA ALA A 159 -4.68 9.44 2.74
C ALA A 159 -5.94 8.57 2.52
N ARG A 160 -6.04 7.88 1.37
CA ARG A 160 -7.13 6.90 1.14
C ARG A 160 -7.13 5.77 2.16
N SER A 161 -5.95 5.38 2.66
CA SER A 161 -5.78 4.38 3.73
C SER A 161 -5.63 5.02 5.12
N GLY A 162 -5.78 6.34 5.24
CA GLY A 162 -5.64 7.04 6.50
C GLY A 162 -4.19 7.41 6.85
N THR A 163 -3.25 7.22 5.93
CA THR A 163 -1.84 7.58 6.10
C THR A 163 -1.67 9.10 6.00
N ALA A 164 -1.14 9.74 7.03
CA ALA A 164 -0.75 11.14 6.98
C ALA A 164 0.54 11.31 6.16
N THR A 165 0.78 12.51 5.60
CA THR A 165 2.01 12.76 4.81
C THR A 165 2.76 13.96 5.32
N VAL A 166 4.09 13.83 5.43
CA VAL A 166 5.02 14.95 5.66
C VAL A 166 5.81 15.16 4.38
N ILE A 167 5.89 16.40 3.89
CA ILE A 167 6.78 16.81 2.80
C ILE A 167 7.87 17.67 3.39
N ALA A 168 9.12 17.24 3.31
CA ALA A 168 10.24 17.93 3.96
C ALA A 168 11.51 17.93 3.10
N ASN A 169 12.41 18.85 3.41
CA ASN A 169 13.70 18.97 2.74
C ASN A 169 14.65 17.87 3.21
N GLY A 170 14.94 16.92 2.32
CA GLY A 170 15.85 15.80 2.58
C GLY A 170 17.34 16.18 2.69
N ARG A 171 17.70 17.44 2.39
CA ARG A 171 19.07 17.94 2.59
C ARG A 171 19.32 18.45 4.01
N GLN A 172 18.26 18.61 4.80
CA GLN A 172 18.41 18.99 6.21
C GLN A 172 18.99 17.81 6.99
N PRO A 173 19.98 18.05 7.86
CA PRO A 173 20.51 17.02 8.73
C PRO A 173 19.40 16.41 9.59
N ASP A 174 19.44 15.10 9.78
CA ASP A 174 18.54 14.36 10.67
C ASP A 174 17.04 14.54 10.36
N ALA A 175 16.67 14.88 9.10
CA ALA A 175 15.29 15.14 8.71
C ALA A 175 14.34 13.99 9.08
N ILE A 176 14.74 12.74 8.83
CA ILE A 176 13.94 11.56 9.18
C ILE A 176 13.74 11.46 10.70
N THR A 177 14.81 11.60 11.47
CA THR A 177 14.78 11.52 12.94
C THR A 177 13.92 12.63 13.54
N GLN A 178 14.10 13.87 13.06
CA GLN A 178 13.30 15.02 13.53
C GLN A 178 11.80 14.78 13.30
N VAL A 179 11.41 14.31 12.13
CA VAL A 179 9.99 14.00 11.83
C VAL A 179 9.49 12.83 12.70
N ALA A 180 10.30 11.78 12.87
CA ALA A 180 9.94 10.61 13.68
C ALA A 180 9.74 10.97 15.16
N GLU A 181 10.47 11.97 15.67
CA GLU A 181 10.35 12.50 17.03
C GLU A 181 9.22 13.53 17.18
N GLY A 182 8.45 13.79 16.13
CA GLY A 182 7.34 14.75 16.13
C GLY A 182 7.76 16.21 15.94
N GLY A 183 8.97 16.45 15.45
CA GLY A 183 9.43 17.79 15.08
C GLY A 183 8.66 18.36 13.88
N LEU A 184 8.40 19.66 13.92
CA LEU A 184 7.73 20.38 12.83
C LEU A 184 8.75 20.71 11.72
N LEU A 185 9.03 19.72 10.87
CA LEU A 185 9.87 19.90 9.70
C LEU A 185 9.01 19.77 8.43
N GLY A 186 9.02 20.80 7.60
CA GLY A 186 8.27 20.78 6.34
C GLY A 186 6.78 21.03 6.50
N THR A 187 5.99 20.39 5.64
CA THR A 187 4.53 20.49 5.62
C THR A 187 3.91 19.16 6.05
N PHE A 188 3.12 19.20 7.10
CA PHE A 188 2.30 18.06 7.54
C PHE A 188 0.91 18.13 6.91
N LEU A 189 0.61 17.17 6.05
CA LEU A 189 -0.69 16.98 5.42
C LEU A 189 -1.47 15.92 6.20
N GLN A 190 -2.40 16.39 7.01
CA GLN A 190 -3.23 15.53 7.85
C GLN A 190 -4.40 14.96 7.08
N THR A 191 -4.88 13.80 7.50
CA THR A 191 -6.13 13.20 7.06
C THR A 191 -7.04 12.96 8.25
N GLN A 192 -8.34 13.21 8.08
CA GLN A 192 -9.34 12.93 9.12
C GLN A 192 -9.76 11.45 9.13
N ARG A 193 -9.30 10.65 8.17
CA ARG A 193 -9.65 9.24 8.05
C ARG A 193 -8.78 8.40 8.97
N GLN A 194 -9.43 7.56 9.77
CA GLN A 194 -8.69 6.52 10.50
C GLN A 194 -8.27 5.40 9.52
N PRO A 195 -7.04 4.87 9.59
CA PRO A 195 -6.52 3.86 8.67
C PRO A 195 -7.45 2.66 8.47
N GLN A 196 -7.97 2.09 9.55
CA GLN A 196 -8.88 0.94 9.47
C GLN A 196 -10.21 1.23 8.76
N SER A 197 -10.78 2.42 8.95
CA SER A 197 -12.05 2.80 8.29
C SER A 197 -11.85 3.10 6.81
N ALA A 198 -10.73 3.69 6.42
CA ALA A 198 -10.40 4.01 5.04
C ALA A 198 -10.21 2.76 4.19
N ARG A 199 -9.50 1.75 4.71
CA ARG A 199 -9.33 0.46 4.04
C ARG A 199 -10.66 -0.30 3.90
N LYS A 200 -11.46 -0.31 4.95
CA LYS A 200 -12.80 -0.91 4.91
C LYS A 200 -13.66 -0.25 3.83
N GLN A 201 -13.64 1.08 3.72
CA GLN A 201 -14.34 1.80 2.67
C GLN A 201 -13.82 1.47 1.27
N TRP A 202 -12.49 1.31 1.10
CA TRP A 202 -11.92 0.88 -0.18
C TRP A 202 -12.38 -0.53 -0.57
N LEU A 203 -12.31 -1.50 0.34
CA LEU A 203 -12.83 -2.86 0.12
C LEU A 203 -14.33 -2.86 -0.18
N ALA A 204 -15.11 -2.05 0.54
CA ALA A 204 -16.55 -1.89 0.30
C ALA A 204 -16.86 -1.24 -1.06
N SER A 205 -15.96 -0.41 -1.61
CA SER A 205 -16.12 0.21 -2.92
C SER A 205 -15.83 -0.72 -4.11
N LEU A 206 -15.29 -1.91 -3.86
CA LEU A 206 -15.09 -2.93 -4.90
C LEU A 206 -16.45 -3.51 -5.29
N LEU A 207 -16.94 -3.17 -6.47
CA LEU A 207 -18.36 -3.25 -6.85
C LEU A 207 -18.90 -4.68 -7.05
N HIS A 208 -18.08 -5.71 -7.31
CA HIS A 208 -18.57 -7.06 -7.64
C HIS A 208 -17.76 -8.15 -6.93
N ALA A 209 -18.44 -8.96 -6.12
CA ALA A 209 -17.90 -10.22 -5.64
C ALA A 209 -17.89 -11.24 -6.78
N GLN A 210 -16.78 -11.96 -6.93
CA GLN A 210 -16.62 -13.01 -7.93
C GLN A 210 -17.21 -14.36 -7.47
N GLY A 211 -17.49 -14.45 -6.16
CA GLY A 211 -18.07 -15.63 -5.55
C GLY A 211 -18.56 -15.40 -4.15
N SER A 212 -18.94 -16.47 -3.46
CA SER A 212 -19.42 -16.40 -2.08
C SER A 212 -18.95 -17.58 -1.25
N LEU A 213 -18.77 -17.33 0.04
CA LEU A 213 -18.47 -18.30 1.10
C LEU A 213 -19.66 -18.34 2.05
N MET A 214 -20.28 -19.51 2.21
CA MET A 214 -21.31 -19.69 3.24
C MET A 214 -20.62 -20.04 4.55
N LEU A 215 -20.96 -19.31 5.59
CA LEU A 215 -20.34 -19.42 6.90
C LEU A 215 -21.26 -20.16 7.90
N ASP A 216 -20.64 -20.82 8.86
CA ASP A 216 -21.35 -21.26 10.05
C ASP A 216 -21.63 -20.11 11.03
N ASP A 217 -22.46 -20.33 12.04
CA ASP A 217 -22.83 -19.29 13.01
C ASP A 217 -21.66 -18.80 13.87
N GLY A 218 -20.64 -19.62 14.07
CA GLY A 218 -19.41 -19.25 14.79
C GLY A 218 -18.55 -18.30 13.99
N ALA A 219 -18.36 -18.62 12.71
CA ALA A 219 -17.63 -17.77 11.77
C ALA A 219 -18.35 -16.44 11.53
N VAL A 220 -19.69 -16.47 11.40
CA VAL A 220 -20.49 -15.23 11.28
C VAL A 220 -20.20 -14.29 12.46
N LYS A 221 -20.29 -14.78 13.72
CA LYS A 221 -19.96 -13.97 14.90
C LYS A 221 -18.52 -13.49 14.89
N GLY A 222 -17.58 -14.36 14.49
CA GLY A 222 -16.15 -14.02 14.41
C GLY A 222 -15.89 -12.86 13.48
N VAL A 223 -16.44 -12.88 12.27
CA VAL A 223 -16.17 -11.87 11.25
C VAL A 223 -16.99 -10.59 11.43
N SER A 224 -18.28 -10.69 11.85
CA SER A 224 -19.15 -9.52 11.97
C SER A 224 -18.94 -8.75 13.26
N ASP A 225 -18.85 -9.46 14.40
CA ASP A 225 -18.91 -8.85 15.73
C ASP A 225 -17.53 -8.68 16.36
N GLN A 226 -16.58 -9.56 16.04
CA GLN A 226 -15.28 -9.63 16.70
C GLN A 226 -14.12 -9.17 15.78
N GLY A 227 -14.38 -8.89 14.50
CA GLY A 227 -13.37 -8.44 13.55
C GLY A 227 -12.21 -9.44 13.36
N ARG A 228 -12.51 -10.76 13.45
CA ARG A 228 -11.51 -11.82 13.26
C ARG A 228 -11.35 -12.21 11.81
N SER A 229 -10.20 -12.81 11.49
CA SER A 229 -9.98 -13.49 10.21
C SER A 229 -10.96 -14.62 9.99
N LEU A 230 -11.31 -14.89 8.73
CA LEU A 230 -12.11 -16.04 8.36
C LEU A 230 -11.21 -17.25 8.14
N LEU A 231 -11.35 -18.25 9.01
CA LEU A 231 -10.62 -19.51 8.91
C LEU A 231 -11.40 -20.53 8.06
N PRO A 232 -10.71 -21.51 7.41
CA PRO A 232 -11.34 -22.53 6.59
C PRO A 232 -12.42 -23.34 7.34
N ILE A 233 -12.20 -23.61 8.63
CA ILE A 233 -13.11 -24.40 9.47
C ILE A 233 -14.50 -23.77 9.59
N GLY A 234 -14.59 -22.44 9.49
CA GLY A 234 -15.87 -21.70 9.58
C GLY A 234 -16.63 -21.62 8.25
N VAL A 235 -16.11 -22.19 7.17
CA VAL A 235 -16.76 -22.17 5.86
C VAL A 235 -17.47 -23.49 5.58
N VAL A 236 -18.77 -23.41 5.31
CA VAL A 236 -19.64 -24.55 5.04
C VAL A 236 -19.64 -24.91 3.55
N SER A 237 -19.69 -23.89 2.67
CA SER A 237 -19.68 -24.12 1.23
C SER A 237 -19.11 -22.91 0.48
N VAL A 238 -18.67 -23.15 -0.76
CA VAL A 238 -18.03 -22.17 -1.65
C VAL A 238 -18.77 -22.17 -2.97
N ALA A 239 -19.13 -20.98 -3.47
CA ALA A 239 -19.80 -20.81 -4.76
C ALA A 239 -19.11 -19.71 -5.60
N GLY A 240 -19.20 -19.85 -6.92
CA GLY A 240 -18.55 -18.96 -7.88
C GLY A 240 -17.20 -19.47 -8.34
N ASP A 241 -16.58 -18.71 -9.24
CA ASP A 241 -15.23 -18.95 -9.74
C ASP A 241 -14.39 -17.69 -9.47
N PHE A 242 -13.40 -17.84 -8.62
CA PHE A 242 -12.55 -16.74 -8.16
C PHE A 242 -11.12 -17.22 -7.94
N GLN A 243 -10.20 -16.30 -8.04
CA GLN A 243 -8.78 -16.51 -7.81
C GLN A 243 -8.34 -15.81 -6.49
N ARG A 244 -7.12 -16.12 -6.04
CA ARG A 244 -6.49 -15.40 -4.92
C ARG A 244 -6.52 -13.89 -5.18
N GLY A 245 -6.99 -13.14 -4.18
CA GLY A 245 -7.12 -11.68 -4.26
C GLY A 245 -8.46 -11.18 -4.79
N ASP A 246 -9.34 -12.06 -5.25
CA ASP A 246 -10.68 -11.67 -5.64
C ASP A 246 -11.56 -11.34 -4.43
N LEU A 247 -12.50 -10.43 -4.65
CA LEU A 247 -13.51 -10.10 -3.66
C LEU A 247 -14.58 -11.21 -3.63
N VAL A 248 -14.86 -11.72 -2.44
CA VAL A 248 -15.94 -12.69 -2.21
C VAL A 248 -16.90 -12.20 -1.12
N SER A 249 -18.17 -12.57 -1.23
CA SER A 249 -19.19 -12.33 -0.22
C SER A 249 -19.19 -13.44 0.81
N CYS A 250 -19.26 -13.10 2.09
CA CYS A 250 -19.44 -14.04 3.20
C CYS A 250 -20.90 -14.03 3.62
N LEU A 251 -21.60 -15.16 3.44
CA LEU A 251 -23.04 -15.28 3.63
C LEU A 251 -23.35 -16.11 4.89
N ASP A 252 -24.41 -15.75 5.63
CA ASP A 252 -24.97 -16.60 6.67
C ASP A 252 -25.83 -17.73 6.06
N SER A 253 -26.32 -18.64 6.91
CA SER A 253 -27.19 -19.76 6.52
C SER A 253 -28.50 -19.34 5.85
N ALA A 254 -28.94 -18.09 6.02
CA ALA A 254 -30.09 -17.50 5.37
C ALA A 254 -29.75 -16.80 4.03
N GLY A 255 -28.49 -16.86 3.59
CA GLY A 255 -28.02 -16.23 2.35
C GLY A 255 -27.81 -14.71 2.46
N ARG A 256 -27.83 -14.14 3.66
CA ARG A 256 -27.59 -12.70 3.85
C ARG A 256 -26.09 -12.45 3.94
N GLU A 257 -25.61 -11.41 3.23
CA GLU A 257 -24.22 -10.99 3.33
C GLU A 257 -23.93 -10.42 4.73
N ARG A 258 -22.92 -10.98 5.38
CA ARG A 258 -22.47 -10.61 6.73
C ARG A 258 -21.11 -9.93 6.71
N ALA A 259 -20.33 -10.20 5.66
CA ALA A 259 -19.06 -9.58 5.39
C ALA A 259 -18.70 -9.78 3.92
N ARG A 260 -17.67 -9.06 3.46
CA ARG A 260 -17.00 -9.30 2.18
C ARG A 260 -15.50 -9.09 2.35
N GLY A 261 -14.69 -9.75 1.52
CA GLY A 261 -13.24 -9.62 1.66
C GLY A 261 -12.45 -10.21 0.51
N LEU A 262 -11.14 -9.91 0.50
CA LEU A 262 -10.21 -10.47 -0.47
C LEU A 262 -9.74 -11.85 0.01
N VAL A 263 -10.01 -12.87 -0.81
CA VAL A 263 -9.71 -14.25 -0.47
C VAL A 263 -8.23 -14.60 -0.72
N ASN A 264 -7.65 -15.45 0.14
CA ASN A 264 -6.25 -15.88 0.01
C ASN A 264 -6.06 -17.11 -0.89
N TYR A 265 -7.13 -17.75 -1.33
CA TYR A 265 -7.13 -19.00 -2.06
C TYR A 265 -8.06 -18.92 -3.28
N SER A 266 -7.81 -19.74 -4.31
CA SER A 266 -8.74 -19.90 -5.41
C SER A 266 -10.03 -20.60 -4.97
N SER A 267 -11.07 -20.54 -5.79
CA SER A 267 -12.35 -21.22 -5.52
C SER A 267 -12.20 -22.73 -5.35
N GLU A 268 -11.29 -23.37 -6.09
CA GLU A 268 -11.01 -24.80 -5.99
C GLU A 268 -10.32 -25.14 -4.66
N GLU A 269 -9.29 -24.38 -4.28
CA GLU A 269 -8.59 -24.56 -3.01
C GLU A 269 -9.51 -24.26 -1.82
N ALA A 270 -10.30 -23.20 -1.90
CA ALA A 270 -11.28 -22.86 -0.87
C ALA A 270 -12.34 -23.98 -0.67
N LYS A 271 -12.78 -24.63 -1.76
CA LYS A 271 -13.66 -25.81 -1.68
C LYS A 271 -12.98 -26.99 -0.99
N ALA A 272 -11.69 -27.22 -1.30
CA ALA A 272 -10.93 -28.31 -0.68
C ALA A 272 -10.68 -28.06 0.82
N LEU A 273 -10.55 -26.80 1.24
CA LEU A 273 -10.28 -26.37 2.60
C LEU A 273 -11.53 -26.17 3.46
N ALA A 274 -12.71 -26.01 2.87
CA ALA A 274 -13.96 -25.75 3.60
C ALA A 274 -14.20 -26.79 4.71
N GLY A 275 -14.46 -26.33 5.93
CA GLY A 275 -14.69 -27.14 7.11
C GLY A 275 -13.44 -27.79 7.72
N LYS A 276 -12.24 -27.52 7.20
CA LYS A 276 -10.99 -28.09 7.72
C LYS A 276 -10.28 -27.12 8.66
N ALA A 277 -9.46 -27.67 9.58
CA ALA A 277 -8.62 -26.83 10.44
C ALA A 277 -7.46 -26.21 9.63
N SER A 278 -7.00 -25.02 10.04
CA SER A 278 -5.85 -24.36 9.38
C SER A 278 -4.58 -25.24 9.42
N ALA A 279 -4.41 -26.08 10.42
CA ALA A 279 -3.31 -27.04 10.50
C ALA A 279 -3.30 -28.08 9.37
N ASP A 280 -4.44 -28.33 8.74
CA ASP A 280 -4.59 -29.31 7.67
C ASP A 280 -4.30 -28.75 6.26
N ILE A 281 -4.08 -27.44 6.12
CA ILE A 281 -3.90 -26.77 4.84
C ILE A 281 -2.78 -27.41 4.00
N GLU A 282 -1.61 -27.62 4.62
CA GLU A 282 -0.46 -28.20 3.92
C GLU A 282 -0.74 -29.64 3.45
N SER A 283 -1.45 -30.44 4.25
CA SER A 283 -1.81 -31.81 3.87
C SER A 283 -2.85 -31.87 2.77
N VAL A 284 -3.71 -30.85 2.66
CA VAL A 284 -4.79 -30.79 1.65
C VAL A 284 -4.30 -30.22 0.34
N LEU A 285 -3.49 -29.14 0.39
CA LEU A 285 -3.06 -28.43 -0.83
C LEU A 285 -1.68 -28.86 -1.33
N GLY A 286 -0.89 -29.59 -0.50
CA GLY A 286 0.48 -29.97 -0.85
C GLY A 286 1.51 -28.84 -0.68
N TYR A 287 1.10 -27.69 -0.15
CA TYR A 287 2.00 -26.58 0.19
C TYR A 287 1.48 -25.82 1.43
N ARG A 288 2.38 -25.13 2.13
CA ARG A 288 2.01 -24.33 3.28
C ARG A 288 1.54 -22.95 2.80
N GLY A 289 0.22 -22.72 2.90
CA GLY A 289 -0.42 -21.44 2.57
C GLY A 289 -0.68 -20.57 3.81
N GLU A 290 -1.48 -19.51 3.61
CA GLU A 290 -1.98 -18.66 4.69
C GLU A 290 -2.91 -19.47 5.62
N GLU A 291 -2.93 -19.15 6.91
CA GLU A 291 -3.79 -19.89 7.88
C GLU A 291 -5.28 -19.55 7.70
N GLU A 292 -5.60 -18.40 7.11
CA GLU A 292 -6.94 -17.89 6.90
C GLU A 292 -7.39 -17.93 5.43
N LEU A 293 -8.66 -18.15 5.20
CA LEU A 293 -9.27 -17.91 3.88
C LEU A 293 -9.36 -16.42 3.56
N ILE A 294 -9.65 -15.59 4.57
CA ILE A 294 -9.62 -14.13 4.46
C ILE A 294 -9.02 -13.56 5.75
N HIS A 295 -7.94 -12.81 5.62
CA HIS A 295 -7.34 -12.11 6.75
C HIS A 295 -8.26 -10.97 7.22
N ARG A 296 -8.35 -10.73 8.54
CA ARG A 296 -9.21 -9.71 9.15
C ARG A 296 -9.06 -8.31 8.55
N ASP A 297 -7.83 -7.96 8.14
CA ASP A 297 -7.55 -6.67 7.53
C ASP A 297 -8.05 -6.58 6.07
N ASN A 298 -8.36 -7.71 5.45
CA ASN A 298 -8.93 -7.81 4.11
C ASN A 298 -10.44 -8.08 4.16
N LEU A 299 -11.07 -8.00 5.34
CA LEU A 299 -12.46 -8.33 5.60
C LEU A 299 -13.23 -7.10 6.09
N VAL A 300 -14.42 -6.89 5.52
CA VAL A 300 -15.34 -5.82 5.93
C VAL A 300 -16.66 -6.45 6.31
N GLY A 301 -17.13 -6.23 7.54
CA GLY A 301 -18.48 -6.57 7.98
C GLY A 301 -19.51 -5.68 7.26
N SER A 302 -20.66 -6.26 6.93
CA SER A 302 -21.80 -5.58 6.33
C SER A 302 -22.69 -4.95 7.39
#